data_2725ad7bb51490708d1051aee7550f45
#
_entry.id   2725ad7bb51490708d1051aee7550f45
#
_cell.length_a   1.000
_cell.length_b   1.000
_cell.length_c   1.000
_cell.angle_alpha   90.00
_cell.angle_beta   90.00
_cell.angle_gamma   90.00
#
_symmetry.space_group_name_H-M   'P 1'
#
loop_
_entity.id
_entity.type
_entity.pdbx_description
1 polymer ?
#
loop_
_entity_poly.entity_id
_entity_poly.type
_entity_poly.pdbx_seq_one_letter_code
_entity_poly.pdbx_strand_id
1 'polypeptide(L)'
;ADLKVARAALHMWEEPCISGEAGSGAVFFSGCSVGCVFCQNHAIAAGQSGKRISIERLADIFLELQAKGANNINLVTPEHYAPSIALALDMAKAKGLHLPIICNCSGYSSLTALRILSDHVNVWLPDFKYYSPELSRKYSHAPDYFTVACQALQFMYEQAGDPVFDDSGIIQKGIIVRHLTLPGCMEDSRSVIHYLHETYGDKIYISIMNQFTPVSELLSDYPELNHTISA
;
A
#
# COMPACT_ATOMS: atom_id res chain seq x y z
N ALA A 1 7.75 18.26 -3.77
CA ALA A 1 6.37 18.29 -4.26
C ALA A 1 5.46 18.83 -3.16
N ASP A 2 4.42 19.60 -3.52
CA ASP A 2 3.45 20.09 -2.55
C ASP A 2 2.63 18.92 -1.98
N LEU A 3 2.73 18.70 -0.69
CA LEU A 3 2.03 17.60 0.01
C LEU A 3 0.52 17.72 -0.17
N LYS A 4 -0.11 16.68 -0.73
CA LYS A 4 -1.55 16.66 -1.04
C LYS A 4 -2.20 15.41 -0.49
N VAL A 5 -3.22 15.57 0.35
CA VAL A 5 -3.99 14.48 0.96
C VAL A 5 -5.41 14.47 0.39
N ALA A 6 -5.84 13.33 -0.12
CA ALA A 6 -7.16 13.15 -0.70
C ALA A 6 -8.20 12.76 0.36
N ARG A 7 -7.83 11.93 1.33
CA ARG A 7 -8.71 11.46 2.38
C ARG A 7 -7.90 11.12 3.63
N ALA A 8 -8.48 11.37 4.80
CA ALA A 8 -7.97 10.87 6.08
C ALA A 8 -9.18 10.46 6.94
N ALA A 9 -9.31 9.17 7.25
CA ALA A 9 -10.44 8.63 8.01
C ALA A 9 -10.12 7.23 8.54
N LEU A 10 -10.92 6.77 9.51
CA LEU A 10 -10.94 5.34 9.87
C LEU A 10 -11.43 4.51 8.67
N HIS A 11 -10.72 3.42 8.40
CA HIS A 11 -11.01 2.47 7.33
C HIS A 11 -11.16 1.08 7.93
N MET A 12 -12.33 0.47 7.74
CA MET A 12 -12.71 -0.78 8.39
C MET A 12 -12.42 -2.03 7.54
N TRP A 13 -11.98 -1.84 6.30
CA TRP A 13 -11.89 -2.88 5.29
C TRP A 13 -10.46 -3.10 4.77
N GLU A 14 -9.44 -2.78 5.57
CA GLU A 14 -8.09 -3.29 5.31
C GLU A 14 -8.02 -4.75 5.78
N GLU A 15 -6.85 -5.37 5.67
CA GLU A 15 -6.63 -6.73 6.19
C GLU A 15 -7.14 -6.87 7.63
N PRO A 16 -7.76 -7.99 8.01
CA PRO A 16 -8.34 -8.16 9.35
C PRO A 16 -7.37 -7.84 10.49
N CYS A 17 -6.10 -8.25 10.36
CA CYS A 17 -5.06 -7.96 11.35
C CYS A 17 -4.54 -6.50 11.33
N ILE A 18 -5.02 -5.66 10.41
CA ILE A 18 -4.74 -4.22 10.33
C ILE A 18 -5.91 -3.43 10.87
N SER A 19 -7.11 -3.66 10.34
CA SER A 19 -8.32 -2.91 10.74
C SER A 19 -8.85 -3.34 12.10
N GLY A 20 -8.86 -4.64 12.39
CA GLY A 20 -9.54 -5.15 13.56
C GLY A 20 -10.96 -4.60 13.68
N GLU A 21 -11.43 -4.40 14.92
CA GLU A 21 -12.74 -3.79 15.18
C GLU A 21 -12.74 -2.27 15.21
N ALA A 22 -11.61 -1.64 15.55
CA ALA A 22 -11.51 -0.18 15.68
C ALA A 22 -11.20 0.55 14.36
N GLY A 23 -10.69 -0.17 13.38
CA GLY A 23 -10.32 0.36 12.08
C GLY A 23 -8.88 0.87 11.98
N SER A 24 -8.43 1.01 10.76
CA SER A 24 -7.12 1.57 10.38
C SER A 24 -7.24 3.07 10.14
N GLY A 25 -6.34 3.89 10.67
CA GLY A 25 -6.27 5.32 10.44
C GLY A 25 -5.66 5.62 9.07
N ALA A 26 -6.44 5.44 8.00
CA ALA A 26 -5.95 5.54 6.63
C ALA A 26 -5.82 6.99 6.15
N VAL A 27 -4.64 7.32 5.62
CA VAL A 27 -4.33 8.61 4.99
C VAL A 27 -3.97 8.36 3.52
N PHE A 28 -4.83 8.77 2.61
CA PHE A 28 -4.65 8.62 1.17
C PHE A 28 -3.92 9.83 0.60
N PHE A 29 -2.72 9.61 0.11
CA PHE A 29 -1.95 10.66 -0.57
C PHE A 29 -2.34 10.75 -2.04
N SER A 30 -2.38 11.97 -2.56
CA SER A 30 -2.76 12.25 -3.95
C SER A 30 -1.57 12.08 -4.88
N GLY A 31 -1.75 11.32 -5.95
CA GLY A 31 -0.70 10.91 -6.88
C GLY A 31 -0.29 9.45 -6.67
N CYS A 32 0.26 8.83 -7.73
CA CYS A 32 0.82 7.49 -7.70
C CYS A 32 1.90 7.38 -8.76
N SER A 33 2.97 6.65 -8.48
CA SER A 33 4.06 6.38 -9.44
C SER A 33 3.67 5.33 -10.49
N VAL A 34 2.60 4.58 -10.25
CA VAL A 34 2.10 3.53 -11.15
C VAL A 34 0.78 3.99 -11.76
N GLY A 35 0.60 3.81 -13.04
CA GLY A 35 -0.60 4.22 -13.77
C GLY A 35 -1.52 3.04 -14.10
N CYS A 36 -1.94 2.26 -13.09
CA CYS A 36 -2.78 1.09 -13.32
C CYS A 36 -4.12 1.46 -13.95
N VAL A 37 -4.44 0.87 -15.11
CA VAL A 37 -5.68 1.13 -15.86
C VAL A 37 -6.96 0.70 -15.13
N PHE A 38 -6.83 -0.20 -14.15
CA PHE A 38 -7.92 -0.74 -13.32
C PHE A 38 -7.97 -0.11 -11.90
N CYS A 39 -7.30 1.02 -11.68
CA CYS A 39 -7.20 1.59 -10.35
C CYS A 39 -8.57 2.07 -9.83
N GLN A 40 -9.09 1.48 -8.77
CA GLN A 40 -10.34 1.91 -8.13
C GLN A 40 -10.24 3.32 -7.53
N ASN A 41 -9.01 3.75 -7.16
CA ASN A 41 -8.72 5.09 -6.67
C ASN A 41 -8.15 6.00 -7.76
N HIS A 42 -8.55 5.83 -9.02
CA HIS A 42 -7.93 6.51 -10.17
C HIS A 42 -7.89 8.04 -10.03
N ALA A 43 -8.94 8.68 -9.53
CA ALA A 43 -8.96 10.13 -9.34
C ALA A 43 -7.94 10.61 -8.30
N ILE A 44 -7.65 9.79 -7.27
CA ILE A 44 -6.60 10.04 -6.29
C ILE A 44 -5.23 9.79 -6.93
N ALA A 45 -5.07 8.64 -7.58
CA ALA A 45 -3.82 8.24 -8.23
C ALA A 45 -3.39 9.22 -9.33
N ALA A 46 -4.34 9.76 -10.10
CA ALA A 46 -4.09 10.78 -11.12
C ALA A 46 -3.82 12.20 -10.55
N GLY A 47 -3.82 12.37 -9.22
CA GLY A 47 -3.60 13.66 -8.60
C GLY A 47 -4.77 14.66 -8.73
N GLN A 48 -5.93 14.21 -9.19
CA GLN A 48 -7.10 15.06 -9.41
C GLN A 48 -7.84 15.39 -8.10
N SER A 49 -7.76 14.51 -7.10
CA SER A 49 -8.43 14.64 -5.81
C SER A 49 -7.48 15.07 -4.71
N GLY A 50 -7.99 15.76 -3.69
CA GLY A 50 -7.28 16.10 -2.46
C GLY A 50 -6.96 17.58 -2.31
N LYS A 51 -6.52 17.92 -1.10
CA LYS A 51 -6.14 19.29 -0.70
C LYS A 51 -4.66 19.35 -0.35
N ARG A 52 -4.00 20.45 -0.70
CA ARG A 52 -2.66 20.77 -0.21
C ARG A 52 -2.73 21.06 1.27
N ILE A 53 -1.80 20.49 2.02
CA ILE A 53 -1.68 20.70 3.47
C ILE A 53 -0.21 20.94 3.84
N SER A 54 0.02 21.53 5.01
CA SER A 54 1.35 21.65 5.57
C SER A 54 1.78 20.34 6.25
N ILE A 55 3.07 20.23 6.55
CA ILE A 55 3.65 19.10 7.31
C ILE A 55 3.06 19.05 8.72
N GLU A 56 2.89 20.22 9.36
CA GLU A 56 2.26 20.34 10.68
C GLU A 56 0.81 19.82 10.65
N ARG A 57 0.06 20.18 9.61
CA ARG A 57 -1.32 19.68 9.45
C ARG A 57 -1.35 18.16 9.26
N LEU A 58 -0.40 17.58 8.55
CA LEU A 58 -0.30 16.13 8.42
C LEU A 58 -0.01 15.47 9.78
N ALA A 59 0.89 16.03 10.58
CA ALA A 59 1.16 15.55 11.93
C ALA A 59 -0.10 15.60 12.82
N ASP A 60 -0.87 16.68 12.75
CA ASP A 60 -2.14 16.81 13.48
C ASP A 60 -3.18 15.78 13.01
N ILE A 61 -3.26 15.47 11.70
CA ILE A 61 -4.13 14.41 11.17
C ILE A 61 -3.79 13.05 11.78
N PHE A 62 -2.52 12.70 11.94
CA PHE A 62 -2.11 11.45 12.57
C PHE A 62 -2.60 11.37 14.03
N LEU A 63 -2.46 12.45 14.79
CA LEU A 63 -2.95 12.53 16.16
C LEU A 63 -4.49 12.50 16.25
N GLU A 64 -5.18 13.14 15.32
CA GLU A 64 -6.65 13.07 15.22
C GLU A 64 -7.15 11.65 14.96
N LEU A 65 -6.46 10.89 14.10
CA LEU A 65 -6.80 9.48 13.85
C LEU A 65 -6.53 8.61 15.07
N GLN A 66 -5.41 8.83 15.77
CA GLN A 66 -5.14 8.18 17.05
C GLN A 66 -6.22 8.49 18.09
N ALA A 67 -6.62 9.76 18.24
CA ALA A 67 -7.68 10.16 19.17
C ALA A 67 -9.04 9.57 18.83
N LYS A 68 -9.29 9.19 17.56
CA LYS A 68 -10.49 8.47 17.12
C LYS A 68 -10.44 6.97 17.40
N GLY A 69 -9.35 6.47 17.98
CA GLY A 69 -9.20 5.07 18.33
C GLY A 69 -8.70 4.16 17.20
N ALA A 70 -8.02 4.71 16.19
CA ALA A 70 -7.41 3.90 15.14
C ALA A 70 -6.41 2.88 15.73
N ASN A 71 -6.33 1.68 15.16
CA ASN A 71 -5.33 0.67 15.54
C ASN A 71 -3.91 1.02 15.07
N ASN A 72 -3.80 1.83 14.01
CA ASN A 72 -2.55 2.20 13.37
C ASN A 72 -2.74 3.47 12.52
N ILE A 73 -1.64 4.01 11.98
CA ILE A 73 -1.66 5.02 10.92
C ILE A 73 -1.25 4.33 9.61
N ASN A 74 -2.15 4.25 8.65
CA ASN A 74 -1.94 3.59 7.37
C ASN A 74 -1.73 4.64 6.27
N LEU A 75 -0.50 4.73 5.80
CA LEU A 75 -0.05 5.66 4.77
C LEU A 75 -0.29 5.02 3.39
N VAL A 76 -1.32 5.47 2.68
CA VAL A 76 -1.69 4.89 1.37
C VAL A 76 -1.02 5.68 0.24
N THR A 77 -0.15 5.01 -0.51
CA THR A 77 0.67 5.56 -1.61
C THR A 77 1.54 6.74 -1.14
N PRO A 78 2.42 6.55 -0.13
CA PRO A 78 3.16 7.63 0.51
C PRO A 78 4.46 8.02 -0.20
N GLU A 79 5.01 7.18 -1.09
CA GLU A 79 6.42 7.16 -1.48
C GLU A 79 6.90 8.49 -2.09
N HIS A 80 6.06 9.15 -2.88
CA HIS A 80 6.39 10.41 -3.54
C HIS A 80 6.40 11.62 -2.60
N TYR A 81 5.92 11.44 -1.36
CA TYR A 81 5.97 12.44 -0.28
C TYR A 81 6.84 11.98 0.90
N ALA A 82 7.66 10.94 0.74
CA ALA A 82 8.44 10.33 1.82
C ALA A 82 9.17 11.35 2.73
N PRO A 83 9.90 12.37 2.23
CA PRO A 83 10.55 13.34 3.11
C PRO A 83 9.58 14.16 3.97
N SER A 84 8.46 14.60 3.39
CA SER A 84 7.45 15.38 4.12
C SER A 84 6.72 14.54 5.17
N ILE A 85 6.47 13.27 4.84
CA ILE A 85 5.81 12.32 5.73
C ILE A 85 6.72 11.97 6.91
N ALA A 86 8.02 11.73 6.68
CA ALA A 86 8.98 11.48 7.75
C ALA A 86 9.01 12.64 8.76
N LEU A 87 9.11 13.89 8.29
CA LEU A 87 9.05 15.06 9.15
C LEU A 87 7.73 15.17 9.92
N ALA A 88 6.59 14.88 9.28
CA ALA A 88 5.30 14.91 9.97
C ALA A 88 5.19 13.81 11.03
N LEU A 89 5.75 12.63 10.80
CA LEU A 89 5.80 11.53 11.78
C LEU A 89 6.69 11.90 12.97
N ASP A 90 7.84 12.52 12.75
CA ASP A 90 8.69 13.02 13.85
C ASP A 90 7.94 14.04 14.72
N MET A 91 7.26 15.00 14.08
CA MET A 91 6.46 16.00 14.79
C MET A 91 5.31 15.36 15.57
N ALA A 92 4.62 14.39 14.99
CA ALA A 92 3.52 13.70 15.64
C ALA A 92 4.01 12.82 16.81
N LYS A 93 5.13 12.09 16.64
CA LYS A 93 5.76 11.31 17.72
C LYS A 93 6.17 12.21 18.89
N ALA A 94 6.75 13.37 18.62
CA ALA A 94 7.07 14.35 19.66
C ALA A 94 5.85 14.89 20.42
N LYS A 95 4.66 14.83 19.81
CA LYS A 95 3.36 15.22 20.40
C LYS A 95 2.57 14.02 20.98
N GLY A 96 3.15 12.80 21.00
CA GLY A 96 2.55 11.62 21.62
C GLY A 96 1.90 10.61 20.66
N LEU A 97 2.20 10.64 19.37
CA LEU A 97 1.83 9.56 18.46
C LEU A 97 2.61 8.29 18.86
N HIS A 98 1.88 7.19 19.14
CA HIS A 98 2.44 5.91 19.56
C HIS A 98 1.91 4.70 18.76
N LEU A 99 0.98 4.93 17.86
CA LEU A 99 0.41 3.88 17.01
C LEU A 99 1.44 3.35 16.01
N PRO A 100 1.36 2.06 15.63
CA PRO A 100 2.14 1.50 14.53
C PRO A 100 1.89 2.26 13.22
N ILE A 101 2.93 2.43 12.42
CA ILE A 101 2.87 3.06 11.11
C ILE A 101 2.93 2.00 10.04
N ILE A 102 1.95 2.00 9.14
CA ILE A 102 1.85 1.10 8.00
C ILE A 102 2.15 1.86 6.71
N CYS A 103 3.02 1.30 5.88
CA CYS A 103 3.29 1.80 4.54
C CYS A 103 2.56 0.94 3.51
N ASN A 104 1.42 1.41 3.03
CA ASN A 104 0.60 0.76 2.01
C ASN A 104 0.99 1.31 0.64
N CYS A 105 1.76 0.54 -0.10
CA CYS A 105 2.41 0.98 -1.33
C CYS A 105 2.16 0.03 -2.51
N SER A 106 2.46 0.52 -3.71
CA SER A 106 2.25 -0.23 -4.95
C SER A 106 3.23 -1.39 -5.17
N GLY A 107 4.26 -1.51 -4.34
CA GLY A 107 5.41 -2.38 -4.58
C GLY A 107 6.40 -1.84 -5.61
N TYR A 108 5.98 -0.93 -6.50
CA TYR A 108 6.86 -0.25 -7.45
C TYR A 108 7.48 0.99 -6.81
N SER A 109 8.32 0.75 -5.81
CA SER A 109 8.82 1.79 -4.90
C SER A 109 10.33 1.98 -5.05
N SER A 110 10.79 3.24 -5.09
CA SER A 110 12.23 3.50 -5.10
C SER A 110 12.86 3.22 -3.74
N LEU A 111 14.04 2.59 -3.73
CA LEU A 111 14.78 2.33 -2.50
C LEU A 111 15.10 3.62 -1.71
N THR A 112 15.24 4.77 -2.39
CA THR A 112 15.45 6.05 -1.74
C THR A 112 14.24 6.46 -0.89
N ALA A 113 13.02 6.33 -1.43
CA ALA A 113 11.81 6.64 -0.68
C ALA A 113 11.61 5.66 0.49
N LEU A 114 11.86 4.38 0.27
CA LEU A 114 11.77 3.35 1.30
C LEU A 114 12.74 3.61 2.46
N ARG A 115 14.00 3.97 2.17
CA ARG A 115 15.01 4.32 3.19
C ARG A 115 14.59 5.51 4.03
N ILE A 116 13.99 6.54 3.43
CA ILE A 116 13.49 7.72 4.18
C ILE A 116 12.37 7.32 5.14
N LEU A 117 11.52 6.37 4.76
CA LEU A 117 10.38 5.94 5.58
C LEU A 117 10.74 4.84 6.59
N SER A 118 11.84 4.10 6.40
CA SER A 118 12.14 2.89 7.17
C SER A 118 12.30 3.11 8.67
N ASP A 119 12.79 4.27 9.12
CA ASP A 119 12.93 4.59 10.54
C ASP A 119 11.58 4.84 11.25
N HIS A 120 10.50 4.95 10.47
CA HIS A 120 9.18 5.25 10.97
C HIS A 120 8.19 4.11 10.80
N VAL A 121 8.35 3.30 9.75
CA VAL A 121 7.39 2.24 9.36
C VAL A 121 7.61 0.99 10.20
N ASN A 122 6.51 0.48 10.75
CA ASN A 122 6.46 -0.76 11.50
C ASN A 122 6.00 -1.93 10.62
N VAL A 123 5.01 -1.67 9.76
CA VAL A 123 4.40 -2.69 8.90
C VAL A 123 4.47 -2.24 7.45
N TRP A 124 5.04 -3.08 6.61
CA TRP A 124 5.02 -2.88 5.17
C TRP A 124 3.85 -3.64 4.56
N LEU A 125 3.05 -2.95 3.75
CA LEU A 125 1.87 -3.48 3.05
C LEU A 125 1.99 -3.24 1.55
N PRO A 126 3.00 -3.84 0.89
CA PRO A 126 3.17 -3.69 -0.56
C PRO A 126 2.18 -4.53 -1.34
N ASP A 127 1.70 -3.99 -2.47
CA ASP A 127 1.14 -4.83 -3.51
C ASP A 127 2.28 -5.54 -4.28
N PHE A 128 2.08 -6.78 -4.70
CA PHE A 128 2.92 -7.47 -5.67
C PHE A 128 2.05 -7.88 -6.85
N LYS A 129 2.02 -7.01 -7.88
CA LYS A 129 0.94 -7.02 -8.88
C LYS A 129 1.16 -7.99 -10.03
N TYR A 130 2.42 -8.17 -10.49
CA TYR A 130 2.73 -8.91 -11.70
C TYR A 130 4.03 -9.67 -11.58
N TYR A 131 4.08 -10.82 -12.23
CA TYR A 131 5.31 -11.54 -12.58
C TYR A 131 5.72 -11.21 -14.03
N SER A 132 4.76 -11.11 -14.95
CA SER A 132 4.97 -10.87 -16.38
C SER A 132 5.25 -9.41 -16.71
N PRO A 133 6.36 -9.11 -17.42
CA PRO A 133 6.65 -7.77 -17.93
C PRO A 133 5.64 -7.28 -18.96
N GLU A 134 5.00 -8.19 -19.71
CA GLU A 134 3.99 -7.87 -20.72
C GLU A 134 2.73 -7.36 -20.05
N LEU A 135 2.26 -8.03 -18.99
CA LEU A 135 1.07 -7.63 -18.23
C LEU A 135 1.31 -6.31 -17.48
N SER A 136 2.47 -6.17 -16.84
CA SER A 136 2.81 -4.93 -16.13
C SER A 136 2.97 -3.74 -17.05
N ARG A 137 3.53 -3.92 -18.25
CA ARG A 137 3.57 -2.89 -19.30
C ARG A 137 2.16 -2.53 -19.76
N LYS A 138 1.33 -3.55 -20.05
CA LYS A 138 -0.01 -3.39 -20.60
C LYS A 138 -0.94 -2.68 -19.60
N TYR A 139 -0.97 -3.11 -18.34
CA TYR A 139 -1.99 -2.67 -17.39
C TYR A 139 -1.49 -1.63 -16.38
N SER A 140 -0.18 -1.39 -16.29
CA SER A 140 0.38 -0.44 -15.32
C SER A 140 1.53 0.41 -15.87
N HIS A 141 1.82 0.33 -17.17
CA HIS A 141 2.88 1.09 -17.85
C HIS A 141 4.28 0.94 -17.21
N ALA A 142 4.53 -0.16 -16.49
CA ALA A 142 5.74 -0.43 -15.73
C ALA A 142 6.37 -1.78 -16.16
N PRO A 143 7.09 -1.82 -17.31
CA PRO A 143 7.61 -3.07 -17.86
C PRO A 143 8.68 -3.77 -16.99
N ASP A 144 9.29 -3.03 -16.08
CA ASP A 144 10.28 -3.49 -15.11
C ASP A 144 9.70 -3.73 -13.70
N TYR A 145 8.35 -3.77 -13.60
CA TYR A 145 7.63 -3.88 -12.32
C TYR A 145 8.18 -5.00 -11.44
N PHE A 146 8.30 -6.22 -11.98
CA PHE A 146 8.75 -7.38 -11.22
C PHE A 146 10.13 -7.15 -10.58
N THR A 147 11.10 -6.68 -11.37
CA THR A 147 12.45 -6.42 -10.88
C THR A 147 12.47 -5.36 -9.77
N VAL A 148 11.73 -4.27 -9.95
CA VAL A 148 11.65 -3.19 -8.97
C VAL A 148 10.92 -3.66 -7.70
N ALA A 149 9.82 -4.40 -7.85
CA ALA A 149 9.06 -4.95 -6.74
C ALA A 149 9.87 -5.96 -5.91
N CYS A 150 10.66 -6.83 -6.56
CA CYS A 150 11.58 -7.74 -5.86
C CYS A 150 12.59 -6.99 -5.00
N GLN A 151 13.24 -5.95 -5.55
CA GLN A 151 14.21 -5.14 -4.82
C GLN A 151 13.56 -4.39 -3.64
N ALA A 152 12.39 -3.82 -3.87
CA ALA A 152 11.63 -3.12 -2.84
C ALA A 152 11.20 -4.07 -1.71
N LEU A 153 10.66 -5.23 -2.05
CA LEU A 153 10.22 -6.23 -1.07
C LEU A 153 11.38 -6.80 -0.26
N GLN A 154 12.52 -7.07 -0.90
CA GLN A 154 13.72 -7.52 -0.21
C GLN A 154 14.17 -6.48 0.83
N PHE A 155 14.23 -5.20 0.45
CA PHE A 155 14.55 -4.12 1.38
C PHE A 155 13.56 -4.05 2.55
N MET A 156 12.25 -4.11 2.27
CA MET A 156 11.21 -4.09 3.29
C MET A 156 11.35 -5.25 4.26
N TYR A 157 11.67 -6.45 3.76
CA TYR A 157 11.87 -7.64 4.57
C TYR A 157 13.09 -7.50 5.49
N GLU A 158 14.20 -7.00 4.98
CA GLU A 158 15.41 -6.76 5.78
C GLU A 158 15.17 -5.72 6.90
N GLN A 159 14.26 -4.76 6.68
CA GLN A 159 13.91 -3.74 7.66
C GLN A 159 12.87 -4.23 8.70
N ALA A 160 11.84 -4.91 8.23
CA ALA A 160 10.75 -5.34 9.11
C ALA A 160 11.12 -6.58 9.93
N GLY A 161 11.81 -7.55 9.35
CA GLY A 161 12.01 -8.86 9.97
C GLY A 161 10.71 -9.65 10.14
N ASP A 162 10.71 -10.59 11.06
CA ASP A 162 9.58 -11.49 11.28
C ASP A 162 8.32 -10.73 11.80
N PRO A 163 7.12 -11.19 11.43
CA PRO A 163 5.89 -10.54 11.84
C PRO A 163 5.62 -10.70 13.34
N VAL A 164 5.15 -9.62 13.96
CA VAL A 164 4.76 -9.56 15.37
C VAL A 164 3.31 -9.09 15.48
N PHE A 165 2.52 -9.77 16.28
CA PHE A 165 1.12 -9.43 16.57
C PHE A 165 0.94 -9.14 18.06
N ASP A 166 -0.03 -8.30 18.40
CA ASP A 166 -0.47 -8.15 19.78
C ASP A 166 -1.46 -9.27 20.20
N ASP A 167 -1.89 -9.24 21.46
CA ASP A 167 -2.81 -10.23 22.04
C ASP A 167 -4.19 -10.24 21.37
N SER A 168 -4.54 -9.17 20.64
CA SER A 168 -5.79 -9.05 19.87
C SER A 168 -5.64 -9.50 18.43
N GLY A 169 -4.46 -9.95 18.01
CA GLY A 169 -4.15 -10.38 16.65
C GLY A 169 -3.93 -9.22 15.68
N ILE A 170 -3.70 -7.99 16.17
CA ILE A 170 -3.35 -6.85 15.34
C ILE A 170 -1.84 -6.82 15.10
N ILE A 171 -1.46 -6.69 13.84
CA ILE A 171 -0.05 -6.67 13.46
C ILE A 171 0.64 -5.40 13.96
N GLN A 172 1.77 -5.59 14.64
CA GLN A 172 2.58 -4.51 15.19
C GLN A 172 3.87 -4.29 14.38
N LYS A 173 4.35 -5.32 13.69
CA LYS A 173 5.58 -5.29 12.88
C LYS A 173 5.53 -6.40 11.84
N GLY A 174 6.15 -6.19 10.66
CA GLY A 174 6.29 -7.23 9.65
C GLY A 174 5.88 -6.80 8.25
N ILE A 175 5.58 -7.78 7.40
CA ILE A 175 5.15 -7.58 6.01
C ILE A 175 3.88 -8.37 5.73
N ILE A 176 2.95 -7.72 5.04
CA ILE A 176 1.81 -8.36 4.39
C ILE A 176 1.85 -7.97 2.91
N VAL A 177 2.17 -8.91 2.06
CA VAL A 177 2.17 -8.72 0.60
C VAL A 177 0.76 -8.94 0.09
N ARG A 178 0.22 -7.98 -0.65
CA ARG A 178 -1.11 -8.12 -1.29
C ARG A 178 -0.94 -8.44 -2.77
N HIS A 179 -1.73 -9.40 -3.24
CA HIS A 179 -1.83 -9.73 -4.65
C HIS A 179 -3.29 -9.73 -5.10
N LEU A 180 -3.63 -8.84 -6.03
CA LEU A 180 -4.95 -8.81 -6.65
C LEU A 180 -4.91 -9.63 -7.95
N THR A 181 -5.67 -10.72 -7.98
CA THR A 181 -5.86 -11.50 -9.20
C THR A 181 -6.68 -10.68 -10.20
N LEU A 182 -6.20 -10.59 -11.44
CA LEU A 182 -6.92 -9.93 -12.54
C LEU A 182 -7.64 -10.97 -13.43
N PRO A 183 -8.77 -10.60 -14.04
CA PRO A 183 -9.44 -11.47 -15.00
C PRO A 183 -8.50 -11.93 -16.12
N GLY A 184 -8.50 -13.23 -16.42
CA GLY A 184 -7.63 -13.81 -17.43
C GLY A 184 -6.15 -13.96 -17.08
N CYS A 185 -5.71 -13.49 -15.89
CA CYS A 185 -4.29 -13.47 -15.50
C CYS A 185 -3.93 -14.50 -14.41
N MET A 186 -4.67 -15.61 -14.32
CA MET A 186 -4.49 -16.63 -13.27
C MET A 186 -3.07 -17.23 -13.25
N GLU A 187 -2.47 -17.47 -14.41
CA GLU A 187 -1.13 -18.05 -14.49
C GLU A 187 -0.04 -17.06 -13.97
N ASP A 188 -0.23 -15.77 -14.23
CA ASP A 188 0.64 -14.74 -13.68
C ASP A 188 0.50 -14.68 -12.14
N SER A 189 -0.73 -14.75 -11.64
CA SER A 189 -1.01 -14.80 -10.20
C SER A 189 -0.35 -16.02 -9.54
N ARG A 190 -0.40 -17.20 -10.17
CA ARG A 190 0.30 -18.40 -9.69
C ARG A 190 1.82 -18.18 -9.64
N SER A 191 2.37 -17.56 -10.67
CA SER A 191 3.81 -17.26 -10.72
C SER A 191 4.23 -16.28 -9.63
N VAL A 192 3.42 -15.25 -9.35
CA VAL A 192 3.64 -14.31 -8.24
C VAL A 192 3.65 -15.05 -6.89
N ILE A 193 2.62 -15.85 -6.62
CA ILE A 193 2.48 -16.57 -5.34
C ILE A 193 3.62 -17.56 -5.16
N HIS A 194 3.97 -18.29 -6.21
CA HIS A 194 5.07 -19.25 -6.20
C HIS A 194 6.41 -18.57 -5.90
N TYR A 195 6.71 -17.45 -6.58
CA TYR A 195 7.90 -16.64 -6.31
C TYR A 195 7.98 -16.16 -4.86
N LEU A 196 6.88 -15.62 -4.33
CA LEU A 196 6.82 -15.12 -2.96
C LEU A 196 7.03 -16.23 -1.94
N HIS A 197 6.39 -17.39 -2.16
CA HIS A 197 6.52 -18.55 -1.27
C HIS A 197 7.94 -19.16 -1.32
N GLU A 198 8.51 -19.35 -2.51
CA GLU A 198 9.87 -19.88 -2.65
C GLU A 198 10.94 -18.95 -2.05
N THR A 199 10.72 -17.63 -2.16
CA THR A 199 11.71 -16.64 -1.69
C THR A 199 11.63 -16.42 -0.19
N TYR A 200 10.41 -16.33 0.38
CA TYR A 200 10.20 -15.88 1.76
C TYR A 200 9.59 -16.96 2.67
N GLY A 201 8.98 -18.01 2.13
CA GLY A 201 8.31 -19.06 2.91
C GLY A 201 7.29 -18.47 3.88
N ASP A 202 7.37 -18.89 5.14
CA ASP A 202 6.46 -18.46 6.21
C ASP A 202 6.86 -17.15 6.90
N LYS A 203 7.84 -16.42 6.36
CA LYS A 203 8.38 -15.20 6.97
C LYS A 203 7.58 -13.94 6.62
N ILE A 204 6.67 -14.03 5.67
CA ILE A 204 5.76 -12.95 5.27
C ILE A 204 4.34 -13.48 5.19
N TYR A 205 3.35 -12.59 5.34
CA TYR A 205 1.96 -12.91 5.03
C TYR A 205 1.65 -12.54 3.59
N ILE A 206 0.84 -13.36 2.92
CA ILE A 206 0.37 -13.12 1.55
C ILE A 206 -1.15 -13.03 1.58
N SER A 207 -1.70 -11.86 1.25
CA SER A 207 -3.13 -11.64 1.06
C SER A 207 -3.47 -11.78 -0.42
N ILE A 208 -4.17 -12.85 -0.78
CA ILE A 208 -4.63 -13.11 -2.15
C ILE A 208 -6.05 -12.56 -2.28
N MET A 209 -6.20 -11.54 -3.10
CA MET A 209 -7.46 -10.85 -3.33
C MET A 209 -8.07 -11.28 -4.67
N ASN A 210 -9.29 -11.78 -4.64
CA ASN A 210 -10.06 -12.15 -5.83
C ASN A 210 -11.29 -11.25 -6.08
N GLN A 211 -11.47 -10.21 -5.28
CA GLN A 211 -12.59 -9.28 -5.35
C GLN A 211 -12.35 -8.15 -6.37
N PHE A 212 -11.78 -8.48 -7.53
CA PHE A 212 -11.63 -7.49 -8.61
C PHE A 212 -12.99 -6.94 -9.03
N THR A 213 -13.11 -5.61 -9.00
CA THR A 213 -14.30 -4.89 -9.47
C THR A 213 -13.90 -3.97 -10.61
N PRO A 214 -14.41 -4.17 -11.83
CA PRO A 214 -14.08 -3.32 -12.97
C PRO A 214 -14.63 -1.90 -12.79
N VAL A 215 -13.83 -0.90 -13.21
CA VAL A 215 -14.27 0.49 -13.38
C VAL A 215 -14.47 0.70 -14.88
N SER A 216 -15.67 0.43 -15.36
CA SER A 216 -15.97 0.27 -16.79
C SER A 216 -15.56 1.50 -17.63
N GLU A 217 -15.66 2.72 -17.06
CA GLU A 217 -15.24 3.94 -17.76
C GLU A 217 -13.73 4.00 -18.04
N LEU A 218 -12.92 3.31 -17.24
CA LEU A 218 -11.47 3.25 -17.40
C LEU A 218 -11.02 2.09 -18.32
N LEU A 219 -11.89 1.12 -18.55
CA LEU A 219 -11.56 -0.15 -19.19
C LEU A 219 -12.07 -0.26 -20.63
N SER A 220 -12.43 0.85 -21.30
CA SER A 220 -12.87 0.86 -22.69
C SER A 220 -11.86 0.21 -23.64
N ASP A 221 -10.57 0.45 -23.41
CA ASP A 221 -9.46 -0.09 -24.19
C ASP A 221 -8.95 -1.44 -23.69
N TYR A 222 -9.53 -1.96 -22.62
CA TYR A 222 -9.16 -3.21 -21.93
C TYR A 222 -10.38 -4.08 -21.64
N PRO A 223 -11.16 -4.48 -22.68
CA PRO A 223 -12.42 -5.20 -22.49
C PRO A 223 -12.25 -6.53 -21.75
N GLU A 224 -11.06 -7.14 -21.83
CA GLU A 224 -10.71 -8.37 -21.12
C GLU A 224 -10.64 -8.20 -19.59
N LEU A 225 -10.56 -6.97 -19.08
CA LEU A 225 -10.64 -6.66 -17.65
C LEU A 225 -12.03 -6.16 -17.22
N ASN A 226 -12.95 -5.93 -18.17
CA ASN A 226 -14.25 -5.32 -17.86
C ASN A 226 -15.29 -6.36 -17.39
N HIS A 227 -14.88 -7.28 -16.54
CA HIS A 227 -15.76 -8.24 -15.86
C HIS A 227 -15.15 -8.68 -14.52
N THR A 228 -15.97 -9.22 -13.64
CA THR A 228 -15.51 -9.81 -12.37
C THR A 228 -14.90 -11.19 -12.61
N ILE A 229 -14.07 -11.65 -11.68
CA ILE A 229 -13.57 -13.02 -11.71
C ILE A 229 -14.73 -13.95 -11.34
N SER A 230 -15.02 -14.92 -12.20
CA SER A 230 -15.95 -16.00 -11.87
C SER A 230 -15.30 -16.97 -10.87
N ALA A 231 -16.07 -17.39 -9.88
CA ALA A 231 -15.68 -18.43 -8.94
C ALA A 231 -15.49 -19.78 -9.66
#